data_ae16c0c1c39b34ed88a573518696582d
#
_entry.id   ae16c0c1c39b34ed88a573518696582d
#
_cell.length_a   1.000
_cell.length_b   1.000
_cell.length_c   1.000
_cell.angle_alpha   90.00
_cell.angle_beta   90.00
_cell.angle_gamma   90.00
#
_symmetry.space_group_name_H-M   'P 1'
#
loop_
_entity.id
_entity.type
_entity.pdbx_description
1 polymer ?
#
loop_
_entity_poly.entity_id
_entity_poly.type
_entity_poly.pdbx_seq_one_letter_code
_entity_poly.pdbx_strand_id
1 'polypeptide(L)'
;MRRDAFTHLQQLGFSFYDKSRTGKLLSRCTNDLFDVTELAHHGPEDVFISMLTFIGAFVVMLTIEWRLALVLIAVVPVMLIFVMNLRKRMSRTSRKVKEGMAVINSQIESSISGARVAKAFTNEDYEISKFEQGNGIFVNSKSAYYKTMGMFMAGMEFFTTILNVIVLAVSGVLIMKGEMTTTTLIIFMMYISSFVTPIRKLSAFAEQYTMGMAGFKRFTELLDTEAEIQDKPDAIELKNVKGDIEFKNISFAYGSGGNVLENICLSIRHGQTLALVGPSGGGKTTLCHLLPRFYDITSGSITVDGIDIRDVTLSSLRRNIGIVQQDVFLFAASIKENIRYGRIDATDEEIVQAAVAAEIHDDIMKMPDGYDTIVGERGITLSGGQKQRVSIARIFLKNPPILILDEATSALDSATEARITQAFDRLSKGRTTLVIAHRLSTIRNADEIAVVDEHGIAEMGTHDELLAAGGEYKKLHEAQNRFYVSV
;
A
#
# COMPACT_ATOMS: atom_id res chain seq x y z
N MET A 1 1.66 -17.17 -6.83
CA MET A 1 2.25 -15.82 -6.86
C MET A 1 1.33 -14.73 -6.28
N ARG A 2 0.14 -14.37 -6.87
CA ARG A 2 -0.69 -13.27 -6.33
C ARG A 2 -1.23 -13.57 -4.93
N ARG A 3 -1.73 -14.80 -4.72
CA ARG A 3 -2.17 -15.28 -3.40
C ARG A 3 -1.01 -15.25 -2.40
N ASP A 4 0.18 -15.69 -2.79
CA ASP A 4 1.34 -15.77 -1.89
C ASP A 4 1.82 -14.38 -1.49
N ALA A 5 1.90 -13.42 -2.47
CA ALA A 5 2.20 -12.04 -2.19
C ALA A 5 1.18 -11.41 -1.22
N PHE A 6 -0.13 -11.64 -1.44
CA PHE A 6 -1.17 -11.10 -0.58
C PHE A 6 -1.16 -11.73 0.82
N THR A 7 -0.97 -13.05 0.90
CA THR A 7 -0.84 -13.76 2.18
C THR A 7 0.37 -13.25 2.97
N HIS A 8 1.50 -13.09 2.28
CA HIS A 8 2.72 -12.57 2.90
C HIS A 8 2.54 -11.13 3.40
N LEU A 9 1.91 -10.26 2.61
CA LEU A 9 1.57 -8.90 3.05
C LEU A 9 0.76 -8.90 4.36
N GLN A 10 -0.20 -9.83 4.53
CA GLN A 10 -1.00 -9.91 5.77
C GLN A 10 -0.18 -10.34 7.00
N GLN A 11 1.01 -10.91 6.81
CA GLN A 11 1.92 -11.33 7.88
C GLN A 11 2.90 -10.24 8.29
N LEU A 12 3.11 -9.21 7.44
CA LEU A 12 4.05 -8.13 7.71
C LEU A 12 3.54 -7.18 8.80
N GLY A 13 4.48 -6.64 9.60
CA GLY A 13 4.19 -5.74 10.70
C GLY A 13 3.92 -4.29 10.28
N PHE A 14 3.50 -3.46 11.24
CA PHE A 14 3.18 -2.05 11.01
C PHE A 14 4.38 -1.25 10.49
N SER A 15 5.59 -1.52 10.95
CA SER A 15 6.83 -0.85 10.50
C SER A 15 7.06 -0.95 8.98
N PHE A 16 6.61 -2.05 8.35
CA PHE A 16 6.64 -2.20 6.90
C PHE A 16 5.62 -1.27 6.21
N TYR A 17 4.41 -1.19 6.75
CA TYR A 17 3.34 -0.36 6.19
C TYR A 17 3.63 1.14 6.34
N ASP A 18 4.24 1.56 7.45
CA ASP A 18 4.64 2.96 7.68
C ASP A 18 5.67 3.44 6.64
N LYS A 19 6.56 2.55 6.20
CA LYS A 19 7.59 2.83 5.18
C LYS A 19 7.09 2.63 3.75
N SER A 20 5.90 2.02 3.56
CA SER A 20 5.41 1.60 2.25
C SER A 20 4.18 2.39 1.82
N ARG A 21 4.18 2.89 0.59
CA ARG A 21 2.99 3.52 0.01
C ARG A 21 2.04 2.45 -0.53
N THR A 22 0.77 2.52 -0.19
CA THR A 22 -0.29 1.58 -0.63
C THR A 22 -0.29 1.37 -2.14
N GLY A 23 -0.17 2.44 -2.93
CA GLY A 23 -0.12 2.35 -4.39
C GLY A 23 1.06 1.54 -4.92
N LYS A 24 2.23 1.57 -4.23
CA LYS A 24 3.39 0.74 -4.58
C LYS A 24 3.13 -0.74 -4.31
N LEU A 25 2.48 -1.07 -3.20
CA LEU A 25 2.12 -2.44 -2.85
C LEU A 25 1.05 -3.00 -3.81
N LEU A 26 0.06 -2.18 -4.15
CA LEU A 26 -0.95 -2.55 -5.14
C LEU A 26 -0.30 -2.87 -6.49
N SER A 27 0.63 -2.01 -6.99
CA SER A 27 1.36 -2.26 -8.24
C SER A 27 2.17 -3.56 -8.21
N ARG A 28 2.78 -3.91 -7.07
CA ARG A 28 3.50 -5.18 -6.90
C ARG A 28 2.59 -6.41 -7.02
N CYS A 29 1.35 -6.31 -6.50
CA CYS A 29 0.38 -7.41 -6.56
C CYS A 29 -0.38 -7.50 -7.90
N THR A 30 -0.32 -6.46 -8.74
CA THR A 30 -1.06 -6.37 -10.01
C THR A 30 -0.12 -6.28 -11.20
N ASN A 31 0.45 -5.10 -11.48
CA ASN A 31 1.22 -4.82 -12.69
C ASN A 31 2.51 -5.63 -12.78
N ASP A 32 3.27 -5.73 -11.66
CA ASP A 32 4.52 -6.49 -11.67
C ASP A 32 4.27 -7.98 -11.95
N LEU A 33 3.20 -8.55 -11.38
CA LEU A 33 2.83 -9.94 -11.64
C LEU A 33 2.26 -10.15 -13.05
N PHE A 34 1.62 -9.13 -13.63
CA PHE A 34 1.20 -9.17 -15.03
C PHE A 34 2.43 -9.24 -15.95
N ASP A 35 3.42 -8.35 -15.75
CA ASP A 35 4.66 -8.37 -16.53
C ASP A 35 5.41 -9.71 -16.41
N VAL A 36 5.43 -10.32 -15.22
CA VAL A 36 6.01 -11.66 -14.99
C VAL A 36 5.24 -12.73 -15.76
N THR A 37 3.92 -12.68 -15.75
CA THR A 37 3.06 -13.65 -16.44
C THR A 37 3.25 -13.55 -17.95
N GLU A 38 3.28 -12.33 -18.50
CA GLU A 38 3.53 -12.09 -19.92
C GLU A 38 4.91 -12.63 -20.34
N LEU A 39 5.94 -12.40 -19.53
CA LEU A 39 7.27 -12.95 -19.79
C LEU A 39 7.27 -14.48 -19.74
N ALA A 40 6.63 -15.09 -18.74
CA ALA A 40 6.61 -16.53 -18.57
C ALA A 40 5.82 -17.25 -19.69
N HIS A 41 4.78 -16.61 -20.20
CA HIS A 41 3.94 -17.16 -21.28
C HIS A 41 4.56 -16.93 -22.65
N HIS A 42 4.74 -15.68 -23.04
CA HIS A 42 5.22 -15.34 -24.38
C HIS A 42 6.74 -15.46 -24.56
N GLY A 43 7.51 -15.37 -23.47
CA GLY A 43 8.97 -15.41 -23.56
C GLY A 43 9.53 -16.68 -24.19
N PRO A 44 9.28 -17.86 -23.61
CA PRO A 44 9.74 -19.12 -24.17
C PRO A 44 9.14 -19.42 -25.54
N GLU A 45 7.84 -19.10 -25.72
CA GLU A 45 7.11 -19.29 -26.97
C GLU A 45 7.74 -18.49 -28.11
N ASP A 46 7.89 -17.18 -27.95
CA ASP A 46 8.43 -16.30 -28.99
C ASP A 46 9.88 -16.63 -29.33
N VAL A 47 10.70 -17.00 -28.34
CA VAL A 47 12.07 -17.45 -28.58
C VAL A 47 12.10 -18.73 -29.36
N PHE A 48 11.34 -19.76 -28.93
CA PHE A 48 11.31 -21.07 -29.57
C PHE A 48 10.78 -21.00 -30.99
N ILE A 49 9.62 -20.35 -31.20
CA ILE A 49 9.02 -20.18 -32.54
C ILE A 49 9.96 -19.36 -33.44
N SER A 50 10.53 -18.28 -32.93
CA SER A 50 11.45 -17.44 -33.73
C SER A 50 12.70 -18.19 -34.15
N MET A 51 13.33 -18.96 -33.24
CA MET A 51 14.50 -19.76 -33.57
C MET A 51 14.16 -20.88 -34.56
N LEU A 52 13.07 -21.61 -34.32
CA LEU A 52 12.64 -22.68 -35.22
C LEU A 52 12.30 -22.16 -36.60
N THR A 53 11.53 -21.05 -36.71
CA THR A 53 11.17 -20.43 -37.96
C THR A 53 12.40 -19.92 -38.70
N PHE A 54 13.31 -19.24 -38.02
CA PHE A 54 14.52 -18.67 -38.63
C PHE A 54 15.47 -19.78 -39.14
N ILE A 55 15.76 -20.77 -38.32
CA ILE A 55 16.64 -21.90 -38.68
C ILE A 55 15.97 -22.77 -39.75
N GLY A 56 14.69 -23.10 -39.59
CA GLY A 56 13.94 -23.93 -40.53
C GLY A 56 13.84 -23.28 -41.91
N ALA A 57 13.52 -21.98 -41.95
CA ALA A 57 13.48 -21.23 -43.20
C ALA A 57 14.87 -21.19 -43.88
N PHE A 58 15.94 -21.00 -43.09
CA PHE A 58 17.32 -20.99 -43.62
C PHE A 58 17.72 -22.33 -44.20
N VAL A 59 17.46 -23.44 -43.47
CA VAL A 59 17.77 -24.79 -43.97
C VAL A 59 17.00 -25.08 -45.27
N VAL A 60 15.71 -24.78 -45.32
CA VAL A 60 14.91 -24.98 -46.52
C VAL A 60 15.45 -24.14 -47.69
N MET A 61 15.81 -22.87 -47.44
CA MET A 61 16.36 -22.03 -48.51
C MET A 61 17.73 -22.55 -49.01
N LEU A 62 18.57 -23.08 -48.12
CA LEU A 62 19.83 -23.70 -48.51
C LEU A 62 19.66 -24.92 -49.42
N THR A 63 18.60 -25.72 -49.18
CA THR A 63 18.31 -26.90 -50.05
C THR A 63 17.75 -26.54 -51.41
N ILE A 64 17.08 -25.36 -51.52
CA ILE A 64 16.46 -24.91 -52.78
C ILE A 64 17.53 -24.19 -53.63
N GLU A 65 18.18 -23.17 -53.12
CA GLU A 65 19.22 -22.42 -53.80
C GLU A 65 20.20 -21.80 -52.78
N TRP A 66 21.31 -22.45 -52.56
CA TRP A 66 22.29 -22.10 -51.52
C TRP A 66 22.94 -20.72 -51.73
N ARG A 67 23.11 -20.27 -52.97
CA ARG A 67 23.73 -18.97 -53.29
C ARG A 67 22.86 -17.82 -52.79
N LEU A 68 21.52 -17.89 -53.01
CA LEU A 68 20.58 -16.90 -52.51
C LEU A 68 20.48 -16.94 -50.96
N ALA A 69 20.49 -18.13 -50.38
CA ALA A 69 20.46 -18.28 -48.94
C ALA A 69 21.68 -17.64 -48.26
N LEU A 70 22.90 -17.79 -48.85
CA LEU A 70 24.13 -17.13 -48.36
C LEU A 70 24.08 -15.61 -48.51
N VAL A 71 23.52 -15.09 -49.60
CA VAL A 71 23.34 -13.64 -49.78
C VAL A 71 22.37 -13.08 -48.70
N LEU A 72 21.26 -13.76 -48.43
CA LEU A 72 20.34 -13.33 -47.42
C LEU A 72 20.97 -13.32 -46.02
N ILE A 73 21.64 -14.40 -45.63
CA ILE A 73 22.27 -14.49 -44.31
C ILE A 73 23.37 -13.45 -44.10
N ALA A 74 24.07 -13.01 -45.17
CA ALA A 74 25.10 -11.97 -45.09
C ALA A 74 24.50 -10.58 -44.72
N VAL A 75 23.23 -10.32 -45.01
CA VAL A 75 22.54 -9.07 -44.62
C VAL A 75 22.12 -9.08 -43.17
N VAL A 76 21.88 -10.26 -42.58
CA VAL A 76 21.37 -10.40 -41.21
C VAL A 76 22.26 -9.73 -40.15
N PRO A 77 23.59 -9.89 -40.15
CA PRO A 77 24.47 -9.21 -39.17
C PRO A 77 24.34 -7.67 -39.21
N VAL A 78 24.28 -7.09 -40.42
CA VAL A 78 24.10 -5.65 -40.60
C VAL A 78 22.77 -5.18 -40.04
N MET A 79 21.70 -5.92 -40.33
CA MET A 79 20.35 -5.67 -39.77
C MET A 79 20.36 -5.80 -38.26
N LEU A 80 20.98 -6.81 -37.66
CA LEU A 80 21.08 -6.99 -36.22
C LEU A 80 21.82 -5.84 -35.55
N ILE A 81 22.94 -5.38 -36.08
CA ILE A 81 23.71 -4.21 -35.56
C ILE A 81 22.80 -2.97 -35.57
N PHE A 82 22.08 -2.73 -36.66
CA PHE A 82 21.14 -1.62 -36.78
C PHE A 82 20.04 -1.70 -35.70
N VAL A 83 19.39 -2.86 -35.59
CA VAL A 83 18.32 -3.13 -34.60
C VAL A 83 18.84 -2.90 -33.20
N MET A 84 20.00 -3.47 -32.84
CA MET A 84 20.57 -3.33 -31.49
C MET A 84 20.87 -1.86 -31.12
N ASN A 85 21.44 -1.09 -32.06
CA ASN A 85 21.75 0.33 -31.83
C ASN A 85 20.47 1.16 -31.63
N LEU A 86 19.46 0.97 -32.48
CA LEU A 86 18.19 1.70 -32.33
C LEU A 86 17.39 1.26 -31.11
N ARG A 87 17.39 -0.02 -30.75
CA ARG A 87 16.79 -0.51 -29.52
C ARG A 87 17.42 0.14 -28.28
N LYS A 88 18.73 0.23 -28.21
CA LYS A 88 19.43 0.92 -27.12
C LYS A 88 19.02 2.39 -27.02
N ARG A 89 18.83 3.06 -28.16
CA ARG A 89 18.34 4.44 -28.22
C ARG A 89 16.87 4.55 -27.80
N MET A 90 16.01 3.62 -28.26
CA MET A 90 14.59 3.54 -27.87
C MET A 90 14.45 3.34 -26.35
N SER A 91 15.20 2.42 -25.77
CA SER A 91 15.16 2.17 -24.32
C SER A 91 15.51 3.44 -23.52
N ARG A 92 16.52 4.21 -23.94
CA ARG A 92 16.89 5.47 -23.29
C ARG A 92 15.80 6.54 -23.40
N THR A 93 15.18 6.68 -24.59
CA THR A 93 14.09 7.64 -24.78
C THR A 93 12.80 7.20 -24.08
N SER A 94 12.48 5.90 -24.05
CA SER A 94 11.37 5.34 -23.30
C SER A 94 11.50 5.62 -21.79
N ARG A 95 12.72 5.50 -21.25
CA ARG A 95 12.97 5.86 -19.86
C ARG A 95 12.66 7.34 -19.56
N LYS A 96 13.09 8.26 -20.44
CA LYS A 96 12.75 9.69 -20.31
C LYS A 96 11.25 9.96 -20.35
N VAL A 97 10.50 9.21 -21.17
CA VAL A 97 9.03 9.30 -21.20
C VAL A 97 8.43 8.86 -19.87
N LYS A 98 8.92 7.75 -19.28
CA LYS A 98 8.47 7.27 -17.97
C LYS A 98 8.79 8.27 -16.84
N GLU A 99 9.99 8.88 -16.87
CA GLU A 99 10.38 9.93 -15.92
C GLU A 99 9.48 11.17 -16.06
N GLY A 100 9.20 11.63 -17.29
CA GLY A 100 8.28 12.74 -17.55
C GLY A 100 6.85 12.44 -17.10
N MET A 101 6.36 11.22 -17.32
CA MET A 101 5.04 10.80 -16.86
C MET A 101 4.95 10.79 -15.33
N ALA A 102 6.01 10.37 -14.63
CA ALA A 102 6.05 10.39 -13.17
C ALA A 102 5.94 11.83 -12.61
N VAL A 103 6.58 12.81 -13.27
CA VAL A 103 6.46 14.23 -12.92
C VAL A 103 5.03 14.71 -13.09
N ILE A 104 4.39 14.41 -14.24
CA ILE A 104 2.99 14.79 -14.50
C ILE A 104 2.05 14.17 -13.45
N ASN A 105 2.19 12.87 -13.20
CA ASN A 105 1.33 12.18 -12.23
C ASN A 105 1.44 12.81 -10.84
N SER A 106 2.66 13.12 -10.39
CA SER A 106 2.88 13.81 -9.10
C SER A 106 2.25 15.21 -9.07
N GLN A 107 2.34 15.96 -10.18
CA GLN A 107 1.70 17.29 -10.27
C GLN A 107 0.18 17.18 -10.27
N ILE A 108 -0.40 16.25 -11.04
CA ILE A 108 -1.85 16.02 -11.08
C ILE A 108 -2.35 15.59 -9.69
N GLU A 109 -1.68 14.65 -9.04
CA GLU A 109 -2.03 14.21 -7.68
C GLU A 109 -2.02 15.36 -6.69
N SER A 110 -0.97 16.20 -6.72
CA SER A 110 -0.84 17.37 -5.86
C SER A 110 -1.95 18.39 -6.14
N SER A 111 -2.19 18.74 -7.42
CA SER A 111 -3.19 19.75 -7.81
C SER A 111 -4.62 19.29 -7.52
N ILE A 112 -4.94 18.00 -7.75
CA ILE A 112 -6.28 17.46 -7.43
C ILE A 112 -6.48 17.39 -5.92
N SER A 113 -5.50 16.91 -5.16
CA SER A 113 -5.58 16.87 -3.70
C SER A 113 -5.68 18.26 -3.09
N GLY A 114 -4.98 19.24 -3.67
CA GLY A 114 -5.00 20.66 -3.28
C GLY A 114 -6.09 21.51 -3.95
N ALA A 115 -7.03 20.93 -4.70
CA ALA A 115 -7.99 21.68 -5.52
C ALA A 115 -8.84 22.68 -4.70
N ARG A 116 -9.21 22.34 -3.46
CA ARG A 116 -9.92 23.25 -2.55
C ARG A 116 -9.08 24.47 -2.18
N VAL A 117 -7.77 24.24 -1.96
CA VAL A 117 -6.82 25.32 -1.64
C VAL A 117 -6.63 26.22 -2.85
N ALA A 118 -6.38 25.65 -4.03
CA ALA A 118 -6.23 26.40 -5.28
C ALA A 118 -7.45 27.30 -5.54
N LYS A 119 -8.67 26.74 -5.36
CA LYS A 119 -9.92 27.50 -5.50
C LYS A 119 -10.10 28.58 -4.43
N ALA A 120 -9.77 28.28 -3.17
CA ALA A 120 -9.88 29.23 -2.06
C ALA A 120 -8.97 30.48 -2.25
N PHE A 121 -7.82 30.28 -2.91
CA PHE A 121 -6.86 31.35 -3.20
C PHE A 121 -6.94 31.84 -4.65
N THR A 122 -7.88 31.36 -5.47
CA THR A 122 -8.08 31.79 -6.88
C THR A 122 -6.77 31.60 -7.69
N ASN A 123 -6.08 30.51 -7.49
CA ASN A 123 -4.77 30.20 -8.11
C ASN A 123 -4.86 29.08 -9.17
N GLU A 124 -6.02 28.88 -9.81
CA GLU A 124 -6.22 27.86 -10.84
C GLU A 124 -5.27 28.04 -12.02
N ASP A 125 -5.08 29.27 -12.50
CA ASP A 125 -4.19 29.58 -13.62
C ASP A 125 -2.71 29.24 -13.30
N TYR A 126 -2.30 29.44 -12.06
CA TYR A 126 -0.97 29.03 -11.59
C TYR A 126 -0.81 27.50 -11.64
N GLU A 127 -1.78 26.74 -11.17
CA GLU A 127 -1.73 25.27 -11.25
C GLU A 127 -1.77 24.78 -12.70
N ILE A 128 -2.53 25.42 -13.59
CA ILE A 128 -2.54 25.11 -15.04
C ILE A 128 -1.16 25.37 -15.64
N SER A 129 -0.54 26.52 -15.35
CA SER A 129 0.79 26.85 -15.90
C SER A 129 1.88 25.87 -15.44
N LYS A 130 1.80 25.42 -14.20
CA LYS A 130 2.70 24.42 -13.63
C LYS A 130 2.52 23.06 -14.30
N PHE A 131 1.27 22.65 -14.54
CA PHE A 131 0.97 21.44 -15.30
C PHE A 131 1.49 21.52 -16.75
N GLU A 132 1.32 22.65 -17.44
CA GLU A 132 1.80 22.86 -18.81
C GLU A 132 3.32 22.73 -18.92
N GLN A 133 4.07 23.21 -17.93
CA GLN A 133 5.53 23.02 -17.87
C GLN A 133 5.91 21.52 -17.79
N GLY A 134 5.28 20.78 -16.89
CA GLY A 134 5.49 19.33 -16.75
C GLY A 134 5.07 18.56 -18.01
N ASN A 135 3.93 18.92 -18.58
CA ASN A 135 3.41 18.34 -19.82
C ASN A 135 4.35 18.62 -21.00
N GLY A 136 4.93 19.82 -21.08
CA GLY A 136 5.94 20.15 -22.09
C GLY A 136 7.17 19.21 -22.07
N ILE A 137 7.68 18.91 -20.89
CA ILE A 137 8.78 17.93 -20.70
C ILE A 137 8.36 16.54 -21.21
N PHE A 138 7.17 16.09 -20.87
CA PHE A 138 6.63 14.81 -21.31
C PHE A 138 6.46 14.76 -22.83
N VAL A 139 5.81 15.76 -23.43
CA VAL A 139 5.58 15.85 -24.88
C VAL A 139 6.91 15.83 -25.66
N ASN A 140 7.91 16.58 -25.21
CA ASN A 140 9.24 16.58 -25.84
C ASN A 140 9.92 15.20 -25.73
N SER A 141 9.83 14.55 -24.58
CA SER A 141 10.37 13.20 -24.38
C SER A 141 9.67 12.17 -25.25
N LYS A 142 8.34 12.26 -25.36
CA LYS A 142 7.51 11.38 -26.18
C LYS A 142 7.74 11.60 -27.67
N SER A 143 7.93 12.84 -28.10
CA SER A 143 8.35 13.19 -29.47
C SER A 143 9.69 12.55 -29.84
N ALA A 144 10.68 12.64 -28.97
CA ALA A 144 11.99 12.00 -29.16
C ALA A 144 11.89 10.47 -29.24
N TYR A 145 11.02 9.86 -28.42
CA TYR A 145 10.73 8.43 -28.48
C TYR A 145 10.10 8.04 -29.83
N TYR A 146 9.05 8.75 -30.26
CA TYR A 146 8.36 8.46 -31.54
C TYR A 146 9.27 8.69 -32.75
N LYS A 147 10.15 9.70 -32.73
CA LYS A 147 11.17 9.85 -33.78
C LYS A 147 12.07 8.63 -33.87
N THR A 148 12.55 8.13 -32.72
CA THR A 148 13.40 6.93 -32.67
C THR A 148 12.64 5.68 -33.11
N MET A 149 11.38 5.54 -32.72
CA MET A 149 10.49 4.45 -33.14
C MET A 149 10.22 4.50 -34.65
N GLY A 150 9.95 5.69 -35.19
CA GLY A 150 9.79 5.88 -36.63
C GLY A 150 11.05 5.48 -37.43
N MET A 151 12.25 5.86 -36.96
CA MET A 151 13.50 5.41 -37.55
C MET A 151 13.69 3.89 -37.48
N PHE A 152 13.26 3.25 -36.39
CA PHE A 152 13.31 1.79 -36.27
C PHE A 152 12.37 1.13 -37.27
N MET A 153 11.11 1.57 -37.36
CA MET A 153 10.13 1.01 -38.30
C MET A 153 10.55 1.22 -39.75
N ALA A 154 10.94 2.45 -40.10
CA ALA A 154 11.41 2.76 -41.46
C ALA A 154 12.68 1.97 -41.83
N GLY A 155 13.60 1.80 -40.89
CA GLY A 155 14.80 0.99 -41.11
C GLY A 155 14.50 -0.50 -41.30
N MET A 156 13.58 -1.06 -40.53
CA MET A 156 13.14 -2.45 -40.71
C MET A 156 12.49 -2.67 -42.10
N GLU A 157 11.65 -1.73 -42.52
CA GLU A 157 11.01 -1.78 -43.86
C GLU A 157 12.06 -1.62 -44.97
N PHE A 158 13.04 -0.72 -44.79
CA PHE A 158 14.16 -0.57 -45.69
C PHE A 158 14.94 -1.88 -45.87
N PHE A 159 15.30 -2.56 -44.78
CA PHE A 159 15.99 -3.85 -44.84
C PHE A 159 15.13 -4.92 -45.53
N THR A 160 13.82 -4.97 -45.24
CA THR A 160 12.91 -5.89 -45.90
C THR A 160 12.87 -5.64 -47.43
N THR A 161 12.76 -4.37 -47.82
CA THR A 161 12.74 -3.97 -49.24
C THR A 161 14.08 -4.27 -49.93
N ILE A 162 15.19 -3.97 -49.28
CA ILE A 162 16.52 -4.27 -49.82
C ILE A 162 16.73 -5.78 -50.03
N LEU A 163 16.27 -6.61 -49.09
CA LEU A 163 16.32 -8.07 -49.24
C LEU A 163 15.53 -8.53 -50.45
N ASN A 164 14.32 -7.99 -50.63
CA ASN A 164 13.50 -8.30 -51.83
C ASN A 164 14.21 -7.89 -53.11
N VAL A 165 14.80 -6.70 -53.18
CA VAL A 165 15.54 -6.20 -54.35
C VAL A 165 16.78 -7.07 -54.64
N ILE A 166 17.51 -7.44 -53.63
CA ILE A 166 18.70 -8.30 -53.76
C ILE A 166 18.29 -9.68 -54.29
N VAL A 167 17.24 -10.29 -53.69
CA VAL A 167 16.72 -11.60 -54.16
C VAL A 167 16.27 -11.51 -55.63
N LEU A 168 15.52 -10.48 -55.97
CA LEU A 168 15.03 -10.28 -57.34
C LEU A 168 16.20 -10.11 -58.33
N ALA A 169 17.20 -9.29 -58.01
CA ALA A 169 18.33 -9.04 -58.90
C ALA A 169 19.20 -10.29 -59.09
N VAL A 170 19.59 -10.96 -57.99
CA VAL A 170 20.41 -12.17 -58.07
C VAL A 170 19.63 -13.33 -58.73
N SER A 171 18.37 -13.52 -58.40
CA SER A 171 17.54 -14.52 -59.04
C SER A 171 17.37 -14.24 -60.52
N GLY A 172 17.18 -12.97 -60.93
CA GLY A 172 17.06 -12.58 -62.35
C GLY A 172 18.32 -12.99 -63.14
N VAL A 173 19.50 -12.77 -62.59
CA VAL A 173 20.76 -13.21 -63.20
C VAL A 173 20.85 -14.75 -63.31
N LEU A 174 20.46 -15.47 -62.25
CA LEU A 174 20.48 -16.95 -62.27
C LEU A 174 19.45 -17.54 -63.22
N ILE A 175 18.29 -16.94 -63.37
CA ILE A 175 17.25 -17.34 -64.34
C ILE A 175 17.76 -17.10 -65.78
N MET A 176 18.37 -15.94 -66.09
CA MET A 176 18.95 -15.66 -67.39
C MET A 176 20.05 -16.64 -67.80
N LYS A 177 20.77 -17.18 -66.82
CA LYS A 177 21.79 -18.22 -66.99
C LYS A 177 21.22 -19.64 -67.13
N GLY A 178 19.91 -19.79 -66.93
CA GLY A 178 19.26 -21.11 -66.91
C GLY A 178 19.54 -21.96 -65.68
N GLU A 179 20.13 -21.34 -64.61
CA GLU A 179 20.53 -22.04 -63.37
C GLU A 179 19.40 -22.05 -62.32
N MET A 180 18.32 -21.30 -62.51
CA MET A 180 17.19 -21.19 -61.61
C MET A 180 15.86 -21.01 -62.32
N THR A 181 14.75 -21.43 -61.66
CA THR A 181 13.41 -21.26 -62.22
C THR A 181 12.67 -20.06 -61.57
N THR A 182 11.68 -19.50 -62.29
CA THR A 182 10.81 -18.45 -61.77
C THR A 182 10.03 -18.91 -60.54
N THR A 183 9.69 -20.17 -60.44
CA THR A 183 9.03 -20.76 -59.24
C THR A 183 9.94 -20.63 -58.01
N THR A 184 11.23 -20.88 -58.14
CA THR A 184 12.21 -20.75 -57.06
C THR A 184 12.27 -19.30 -56.57
N LEU A 185 12.25 -18.31 -57.50
CA LEU A 185 12.22 -16.88 -57.11
C LEU A 185 10.99 -16.58 -56.23
N ILE A 186 9.78 -17.04 -56.64
CA ILE A 186 8.55 -16.80 -55.89
C ILE A 186 8.68 -17.40 -54.47
N ILE A 187 9.19 -18.64 -54.36
CA ILE A 187 9.41 -19.29 -53.07
C ILE A 187 10.33 -18.44 -52.19
N PHE A 188 11.47 -17.97 -52.70
CA PHE A 188 12.39 -17.12 -51.92
C PHE A 188 11.73 -15.83 -51.49
N MET A 189 10.95 -15.16 -52.32
CA MET A 189 10.23 -13.95 -51.91
C MET A 189 9.24 -14.20 -50.77
N MET A 190 8.57 -15.36 -50.75
CA MET A 190 7.70 -15.76 -49.64
C MET A 190 8.47 -16.02 -48.35
N TYR A 191 9.68 -16.57 -48.42
CA TYR A 191 10.50 -16.86 -47.26
C TYR A 191 11.20 -15.63 -46.63
N ILE A 192 11.29 -14.48 -47.30
CA ILE A 192 11.90 -13.26 -46.79
C ILE A 192 11.21 -12.81 -45.49
N SER A 193 9.88 -12.85 -45.44
CA SER A 193 9.13 -12.50 -44.21
C SER A 193 9.42 -13.45 -43.07
N SER A 194 9.67 -14.75 -43.35
CA SER A 194 10.07 -15.74 -42.35
C SER A 194 11.46 -15.49 -41.77
N PHE A 195 12.30 -14.66 -42.40
CA PHE A 195 13.59 -14.19 -41.88
C PHE A 195 13.45 -12.92 -41.06
N VAL A 196 12.66 -11.96 -41.50
CA VAL A 196 12.57 -10.63 -40.85
C VAL A 196 11.70 -10.67 -39.60
N THR A 197 10.61 -11.44 -39.64
CA THR A 197 9.67 -11.52 -38.50
C THR A 197 10.28 -12.03 -37.20
N PRO A 198 11.09 -13.12 -37.18
CA PRO A 198 11.78 -13.55 -35.98
C PRO A 198 12.70 -12.49 -35.35
N ILE A 199 13.44 -11.74 -36.18
CA ILE A 199 14.31 -10.68 -35.70
C ILE A 199 13.49 -9.56 -35.01
N ARG A 200 12.33 -9.21 -35.57
CA ARG A 200 11.42 -8.22 -34.99
C ARG A 200 10.84 -8.73 -33.66
N LYS A 201 10.42 -10.01 -33.58
CA LYS A 201 9.90 -10.65 -32.37
C LYS A 201 10.96 -10.75 -31.25
N LEU A 202 12.14 -11.27 -31.56
CA LEU A 202 13.25 -11.35 -30.60
C LEU A 202 13.70 -9.97 -30.09
N SER A 203 13.59 -8.97 -30.96
CA SER A 203 13.84 -7.58 -30.54
C SER A 203 12.79 -7.10 -29.51
N ALA A 204 11.49 -7.40 -29.69
CA ALA A 204 10.44 -7.05 -28.73
C ALA A 204 10.58 -7.84 -27.42
N PHE A 205 10.91 -9.12 -27.50
CA PHE A 205 11.17 -9.98 -26.35
C PHE A 205 12.22 -9.41 -25.39
N ALA A 206 13.31 -8.80 -25.87
CA ALA A 206 14.34 -8.23 -25.01
C ALA A 206 13.79 -7.12 -24.06
N GLU A 207 12.77 -6.37 -24.48
CA GLU A 207 12.10 -5.38 -23.62
C GLU A 207 11.20 -6.07 -22.59
N GLN A 208 10.40 -7.02 -23.05
CA GLN A 208 9.51 -7.81 -22.19
C GLN A 208 10.29 -8.59 -21.13
N TYR A 209 11.44 -9.16 -21.49
CA TYR A 209 12.35 -9.83 -20.56
C TYR A 209 12.82 -8.88 -19.47
N THR A 210 13.23 -7.67 -19.83
CA THR A 210 13.71 -6.67 -18.87
C THR A 210 12.59 -6.25 -17.91
N MET A 211 11.36 -6.06 -18.40
CA MET A 211 10.20 -5.67 -17.57
C MET A 211 9.78 -6.82 -16.64
N GLY A 212 9.62 -8.02 -17.20
CA GLY A 212 9.21 -9.20 -16.42
C GLY A 212 10.23 -9.58 -15.35
N MET A 213 11.54 -9.55 -15.68
CA MET A 213 12.59 -9.82 -14.69
C MET A 213 12.66 -8.77 -13.58
N ALA A 214 12.41 -7.49 -13.92
CA ALA A 214 12.34 -6.44 -12.91
C ALA A 214 11.10 -6.64 -11.99
N GLY A 215 9.95 -7.03 -12.55
CA GLY A 215 8.76 -7.40 -11.79
C GLY A 215 9.00 -8.61 -10.89
N PHE A 216 9.64 -9.65 -11.42
CA PHE A 216 10.00 -10.84 -10.67
C PHE A 216 10.94 -10.54 -9.49
N LYS A 217 11.96 -9.71 -9.72
CA LYS A 217 12.87 -9.27 -8.65
C LYS A 217 12.11 -8.52 -7.54
N ARG A 218 11.21 -7.59 -7.88
CA ARG A 218 10.39 -6.89 -6.87
C ARG A 218 9.43 -7.81 -6.12
N PHE A 219 8.93 -8.84 -6.79
CA PHE A 219 8.10 -9.88 -6.17
C PHE A 219 8.90 -10.73 -5.18
N THR A 220 10.11 -11.19 -5.54
CA THR A 220 10.98 -11.94 -4.62
C THR A 220 11.44 -11.08 -3.45
N GLU A 221 11.86 -9.82 -3.68
CA GLU A 221 12.16 -8.86 -2.62
C GLU A 221 11.00 -8.68 -1.62
N LEU A 222 9.74 -8.72 -2.11
CA LEU A 222 8.59 -8.67 -1.21
C LEU A 222 8.46 -9.92 -0.37
N LEU A 223 8.60 -11.10 -0.97
CA LEU A 223 8.51 -12.39 -0.25
C LEU A 223 9.68 -12.62 0.71
N ASP A 224 10.86 -12.09 0.39
CA ASP A 224 12.06 -12.18 1.23
C ASP A 224 12.04 -11.18 2.40
N THR A 225 11.05 -10.27 2.43
CA THR A 225 10.89 -9.34 3.55
C THR A 225 10.40 -10.09 4.77
N GLU A 226 11.21 -10.23 5.78
CA GLU A 226 10.83 -10.92 7.02
C GLU A 226 9.84 -10.09 7.84
N ALA A 227 8.85 -10.77 8.43
CA ALA A 227 7.96 -10.15 9.40
C ALA A 227 8.76 -9.86 10.68
N GLU A 228 8.89 -8.56 11.01
CA GLU A 228 9.67 -8.08 12.15
C GLU A 228 9.15 -8.66 13.49
N ILE A 229 7.84 -8.88 13.57
CA ILE A 229 7.17 -9.41 14.76
C ILE A 229 6.53 -10.75 14.41
N GLN A 230 6.98 -11.81 15.09
CA GLN A 230 6.49 -13.17 14.91
C GLN A 230 6.21 -13.81 16.27
N ASP A 231 5.34 -14.81 16.27
CA ASP A 231 5.13 -15.64 17.44
C ASP A 231 6.37 -16.48 17.72
N LYS A 232 6.76 -16.60 18.98
CA LYS A 232 7.80 -17.55 19.37
C LYS A 232 7.31 -18.98 19.14
N PRO A 233 8.21 -19.94 18.87
CA PRO A 233 7.82 -21.37 18.69
C PRO A 233 7.06 -21.95 19.89
N ASP A 234 7.32 -21.46 21.08
CA ASP A 234 6.74 -21.84 22.37
C ASP A 234 5.69 -20.83 22.89
N ALA A 235 5.23 -19.93 22.03
CA ALA A 235 4.23 -18.93 22.40
C ALA A 235 2.92 -19.61 22.84
N ILE A 236 2.43 -19.19 24.00
CA ILE A 236 1.19 -19.72 24.57
C ILE A 236 -0.03 -18.94 24.15
N GLU A 237 -1.21 -19.54 24.18
CA GLU A 237 -2.47 -18.84 23.94
C GLU A 237 -2.94 -18.14 25.22
N LEU A 238 -3.15 -16.83 25.16
CA LEU A 238 -3.65 -16.02 26.27
C LEU A 238 -5.15 -16.27 26.47
N LYS A 239 -5.53 -16.97 27.55
CA LYS A 239 -6.93 -17.39 27.84
C LYS A 239 -7.40 -16.76 29.15
N ASN A 240 -8.72 -16.53 29.25
CA ASN A 240 -9.38 -16.04 30.46
C ASN A 240 -8.76 -14.77 31.04
N VAL A 241 -8.47 -13.81 30.14
CA VAL A 241 -7.80 -12.57 30.47
C VAL A 241 -8.64 -11.75 31.43
N LYS A 242 -8.05 -11.39 32.58
CA LYS A 242 -8.63 -10.42 33.52
C LYS A 242 -8.33 -9.00 33.04
N GLY A 243 -7.08 -8.76 32.66
CA GLY A 243 -6.64 -7.51 32.10
C GLY A 243 -5.77 -6.66 33.03
N ASP A 244 -5.03 -7.27 33.95
CA ASP A 244 -3.96 -6.56 34.66
C ASP A 244 -2.81 -6.29 33.67
N ILE A 245 -2.39 -5.03 33.55
CA ILE A 245 -1.37 -4.61 32.58
C ILE A 245 -0.21 -3.96 33.34
N GLU A 246 1.02 -4.35 32.97
CA GLU A 246 2.21 -3.75 33.59
C GLU A 246 3.28 -3.46 32.53
N PHE A 247 3.77 -2.25 32.51
CA PHE A 247 4.91 -1.79 31.75
C PHE A 247 6.11 -1.62 32.70
N LYS A 248 7.20 -2.37 32.47
CA LYS A 248 8.39 -2.38 33.32
C LYS A 248 9.59 -1.83 32.58
N ASN A 249 10.02 -0.62 32.94
CA ASN A 249 11.22 0.03 32.38
C ASN A 249 11.29 -0.05 30.85
N ILE A 250 10.16 0.20 30.18
CA ILE A 250 10.12 0.11 28.74
C ILE A 250 10.78 1.32 28.08
N SER A 251 11.58 1.05 27.05
CA SER A 251 12.06 2.09 26.14
C SER A 251 11.75 1.68 24.69
N PHE A 252 11.50 2.67 23.86
CA PHE A 252 11.12 2.43 22.47
C PHE A 252 11.57 3.55 21.53
N ALA A 253 12.03 3.16 20.33
CA ALA A 253 12.35 4.05 19.22
C ALA A 253 11.76 3.52 17.91
N TYR A 254 11.28 4.39 17.03
CA TYR A 254 10.88 4.01 15.67
C TYR A 254 12.10 3.92 14.74
N GLY A 255 12.40 2.71 14.27
CA GLY A 255 13.51 2.47 13.35
C GLY A 255 14.87 2.93 13.91
N SER A 256 15.58 3.79 13.18
CA SER A 256 16.88 4.36 13.59
C SER A 256 16.76 5.75 14.22
N GLY A 257 15.57 6.17 14.63
CA GLY A 257 15.32 7.45 15.28
C GLY A 257 15.76 7.48 16.72
N GLY A 258 15.63 8.64 17.38
CA GLY A 258 15.80 8.77 18.83
C GLY A 258 14.70 8.05 19.60
N ASN A 259 14.96 7.78 20.90
CA ASN A 259 13.95 7.20 21.77
C ASN A 259 12.73 8.12 21.86
N VAL A 260 11.55 7.52 21.69
CA VAL A 260 10.24 8.18 21.87
C VAL A 260 9.72 7.94 23.28
N LEU A 261 10.07 6.80 23.87
CA LEU A 261 9.74 6.44 25.24
C LEU A 261 11.02 5.99 25.94
N GLU A 262 11.24 6.45 27.18
CA GLU A 262 12.40 6.08 27.98
C GLU A 262 11.99 5.69 29.39
N ASN A 263 12.38 4.48 29.81
CA ASN A 263 12.21 3.97 31.17
C ASN A 263 10.77 4.09 31.73
N ILE A 264 9.76 3.88 30.89
CA ILE A 264 8.36 3.96 31.30
C ILE A 264 8.02 2.80 32.23
N CYS A 265 7.51 3.15 33.44
CA CYS A 265 6.91 2.21 34.38
C CYS A 265 5.47 2.61 34.63
N LEU A 266 4.53 1.67 34.33
CA LEU A 266 3.10 1.91 34.45
C LEU A 266 2.39 0.60 34.79
N SER A 267 1.41 0.67 35.69
CA SER A 267 0.58 -0.48 36.07
C SER A 267 -0.88 -0.09 36.01
N ILE A 268 -1.71 -0.94 35.41
CA ILE A 268 -3.17 -0.73 35.28
C ILE A 268 -3.84 -2.00 35.80
N ARG A 269 -4.63 -1.87 36.84
CA ARG A 269 -5.32 -3.00 37.43
C ARG A 269 -6.56 -3.41 36.63
N HIS A 270 -6.95 -4.63 36.75
CA HIS A 270 -8.20 -5.13 36.17
C HIS A 270 -9.38 -4.19 36.45
N GLY A 271 -10.11 -3.82 35.40
CA GLY A 271 -11.27 -2.96 35.46
C GLY A 271 -10.99 -1.48 35.71
N GLN A 272 -9.72 -1.07 35.80
CA GLN A 272 -9.31 0.31 36.00
C GLN A 272 -9.26 1.07 34.66
N THR A 273 -9.66 2.33 34.67
CA THR A 273 -9.48 3.27 33.56
C THR A 273 -8.31 4.18 33.84
N LEU A 274 -7.26 4.10 33.03
CA LEU A 274 -6.10 5.00 33.05
C LEU A 274 -6.17 6.00 31.90
N ALA A 275 -6.11 7.29 32.22
CA ALA A 275 -6.03 8.35 31.23
C ALA A 275 -4.59 8.78 30.98
N LEU A 276 -4.17 8.76 29.70
CA LEU A 276 -2.89 9.34 29.27
C LEU A 276 -3.11 10.78 28.81
N VAL A 277 -2.44 11.72 29.44
CA VAL A 277 -2.49 13.15 29.10
C VAL A 277 -1.08 13.68 28.84
N GLY A 278 -0.95 14.83 28.18
CA GLY A 278 0.35 15.43 27.90
C GLY A 278 0.42 16.10 26.53
N PRO A 279 1.54 16.72 26.18
CA PRO A 279 1.73 17.41 24.91
C PRO A 279 1.67 16.45 23.71
N SER A 280 1.35 16.99 22.53
CA SER A 280 1.46 16.23 21.27
C SER A 280 2.90 15.82 21.04
N GLY A 281 3.11 14.57 20.62
CA GLY A 281 4.46 14.01 20.43
C GLY A 281 5.08 13.37 21.69
N GLY A 282 4.46 13.47 22.88
CA GLY A 282 4.96 12.88 24.13
C GLY A 282 4.89 11.34 24.21
N GLY A 283 4.57 10.62 23.14
CA GLY A 283 4.61 9.15 23.12
C GLY A 283 3.33 8.42 23.54
N LYS A 284 2.22 9.12 23.84
CA LYS A 284 0.94 8.52 24.28
C LYS A 284 0.40 7.46 23.30
N THR A 285 0.28 7.81 22.03
CA THR A 285 -0.17 6.88 20.95
C THR A 285 0.82 5.73 20.79
N THR A 286 2.12 5.99 20.91
CA THR A 286 3.15 4.97 20.87
C THR A 286 2.96 3.94 21.99
N LEU A 287 2.72 4.39 23.23
CA LEU A 287 2.45 3.52 24.37
C LEU A 287 1.23 2.60 24.11
N CYS A 288 0.18 3.17 23.53
CA CYS A 288 -1.02 2.43 23.13
C CYS A 288 -0.76 1.39 22.03
N HIS A 289 0.17 1.65 21.12
CA HIS A 289 0.53 0.74 20.03
C HIS A 289 1.46 -0.40 20.47
N LEU A 290 2.20 -0.23 21.59
CA LEU A 290 3.07 -1.26 22.11
C LEU A 290 2.29 -2.38 22.80
N LEU A 291 1.16 -2.10 23.46
CA LEU A 291 0.37 -3.09 24.18
C LEU A 291 -0.19 -4.21 23.25
N PRO A 292 -0.77 -3.93 22.06
CA PRO A 292 -1.17 -4.97 21.10
C PRO A 292 0.00 -5.54 20.30
N ARG A 293 1.23 -5.18 20.67
CA ARG A 293 2.47 -5.58 20.00
C ARG A 293 2.42 -5.28 18.50
N PHE A 294 2.09 -4.01 18.16
CA PHE A 294 2.22 -3.52 16.78
C PHE A 294 3.68 -3.19 16.45
N TYR A 295 4.46 -2.90 17.49
CA TYR A 295 5.91 -2.74 17.49
C TYR A 295 6.49 -3.46 18.70
N ASP A 296 7.69 -3.97 18.60
CA ASP A 296 8.41 -4.53 19.74
C ASP A 296 9.20 -3.44 20.48
N ILE A 297 9.22 -3.53 21.79
CA ILE A 297 9.98 -2.61 22.67
C ILE A 297 11.48 -2.81 22.47
N THR A 298 12.26 -1.73 22.65
CA THR A 298 13.72 -1.79 22.61
C THR A 298 14.30 -2.41 23.88
N SER A 299 13.71 -2.09 25.04
CA SER A 299 14.10 -2.67 26.33
C SER A 299 12.93 -2.71 27.30
N GLY A 300 13.05 -3.49 28.38
CA GLY A 300 12.01 -3.71 29.37
C GLY A 300 11.07 -4.85 29.05
N SER A 301 9.88 -4.83 29.67
CA SER A 301 8.82 -5.82 29.44
C SER A 301 7.42 -5.22 29.57
N ILE A 302 6.46 -5.73 28.79
CA ILE A 302 5.04 -5.45 28.93
C ILE A 302 4.36 -6.76 29.25
N THR A 303 3.58 -6.80 30.33
CA THR A 303 2.87 -8.01 30.74
C THR A 303 1.35 -7.80 30.79
N VAL A 304 0.61 -8.84 30.45
CA VAL A 304 -0.85 -8.93 30.63
C VAL A 304 -1.10 -10.11 31.56
N ASP A 305 -1.77 -9.87 32.68
CA ASP A 305 -1.99 -10.88 33.75
C ASP A 305 -0.68 -11.57 34.21
N GLY A 306 0.43 -10.82 34.24
CA GLY A 306 1.76 -11.30 34.62
C GLY A 306 2.52 -12.06 33.52
N ILE A 307 1.95 -12.26 32.32
CA ILE A 307 2.59 -12.94 31.20
C ILE A 307 3.12 -11.89 30.22
N ASP A 308 4.41 -12.00 29.82
CA ASP A 308 5.01 -11.08 28.84
C ASP A 308 4.32 -11.23 27.48
N ILE A 309 3.96 -10.12 26.86
CA ILE A 309 3.28 -10.11 25.55
C ILE A 309 4.10 -10.73 24.42
N ARG A 310 5.42 -10.92 24.62
CA ARG A 310 6.32 -11.61 23.69
C ARG A 310 6.25 -13.14 23.79
N ASP A 311 5.68 -13.66 24.87
CA ASP A 311 5.56 -15.10 25.14
C ASP A 311 4.17 -15.65 24.78
N VAL A 312 3.27 -14.77 24.30
CA VAL A 312 1.92 -15.17 23.86
C VAL A 312 1.77 -15.01 22.35
N THR A 313 0.83 -15.79 21.77
CA THR A 313 0.52 -15.65 20.34
C THR A 313 -0.12 -14.29 20.05
N LEU A 314 0.31 -13.61 18.99
CA LEU A 314 -0.23 -12.32 18.55
C LEU A 314 -1.75 -12.35 18.34
N SER A 315 -2.24 -13.47 17.82
CA SER A 315 -3.67 -13.69 17.60
C SER A 315 -4.44 -13.66 18.92
N SER A 316 -3.97 -14.38 19.96
CA SER A 316 -4.64 -14.40 21.27
C SER A 316 -4.53 -13.07 22.00
N LEU A 317 -3.37 -12.39 21.96
CA LEU A 317 -3.18 -11.07 22.53
C LEU A 317 -4.14 -10.05 21.91
N ARG A 318 -4.15 -9.94 20.59
CA ARG A 318 -4.97 -8.96 19.86
C ARG A 318 -6.47 -9.28 19.93
N ARG A 319 -6.86 -10.54 20.10
CA ARG A 319 -8.27 -10.93 20.35
C ARG A 319 -8.79 -10.33 21.66
N ASN A 320 -7.95 -10.26 22.68
CA ASN A 320 -8.30 -9.73 23.99
C ASN A 320 -8.16 -8.21 24.14
N ILE A 321 -7.71 -7.51 23.11
CA ILE A 321 -7.55 -6.04 23.11
C ILE A 321 -8.47 -5.42 22.06
N GLY A 322 -9.30 -4.46 22.46
CA GLY A 322 -10.12 -3.63 21.57
C GLY A 322 -9.50 -2.26 21.41
N ILE A 323 -9.44 -1.76 20.18
CA ILE A 323 -8.82 -0.46 19.89
C ILE A 323 -9.83 0.39 19.13
N VAL A 324 -10.19 1.56 19.68
CA VAL A 324 -10.89 2.61 18.96
C VAL A 324 -9.87 3.67 18.58
N GLN A 325 -9.63 3.84 17.30
CA GLN A 325 -8.65 4.78 16.77
C GLN A 325 -9.28 6.14 16.49
N GLN A 326 -8.47 7.20 16.54
CA GLN A 326 -8.83 8.55 16.17
C GLN A 326 -9.35 8.63 14.72
N ASP A 327 -8.57 8.11 13.77
CA ASP A 327 -8.92 8.02 12.37
C ASP A 327 -9.59 6.69 12.07
N VAL A 328 -10.93 6.69 12.04
CA VAL A 328 -11.72 5.48 11.81
C VAL A 328 -11.67 5.08 10.34
N PHE A 329 -11.15 3.89 10.07
CA PHE A 329 -11.22 3.25 8.76
C PHE A 329 -12.49 2.38 8.63
N LEU A 330 -13.24 2.60 7.54
CA LEU A 330 -14.35 1.74 7.14
C LEU A 330 -14.05 1.11 5.78
N PHE A 331 -14.27 -0.20 5.70
CA PHE A 331 -14.17 -0.92 4.43
C PHE A 331 -15.27 -0.49 3.47
N ALA A 332 -14.98 -0.52 2.17
CA ALA A 332 -15.99 -0.34 1.11
C ALA A 332 -16.95 -1.55 1.07
N ALA A 333 -17.90 -1.56 2.01
CA ALA A 333 -18.83 -2.64 2.26
C ALA A 333 -20.07 -2.08 2.96
N SER A 334 -21.07 -2.91 3.26
CA SER A 334 -22.25 -2.47 4.03
C SER A 334 -21.87 -2.09 5.47
N ILE A 335 -22.72 -1.30 6.14
CA ILE A 335 -22.56 -0.96 7.56
C ILE A 335 -22.58 -2.24 8.39
N LYS A 336 -23.46 -3.18 8.05
CA LYS A 336 -23.55 -4.51 8.68
C LYS A 336 -22.21 -5.26 8.63
N GLU A 337 -21.61 -5.34 7.46
CA GLU A 337 -20.31 -6.01 7.29
C GLU A 337 -19.19 -5.27 8.02
N ASN A 338 -19.23 -3.95 8.04
CA ASN A 338 -18.30 -3.14 8.79
C ASN A 338 -18.39 -3.39 10.30
N ILE A 339 -19.58 -3.57 10.87
CA ILE A 339 -19.75 -3.92 12.29
C ILE A 339 -19.35 -5.38 12.53
N ARG A 340 -19.76 -6.31 11.64
CA ARG A 340 -19.42 -7.75 11.71
C ARG A 340 -17.92 -8.00 11.73
N TYR A 341 -17.11 -7.08 11.22
CA TYR A 341 -15.65 -7.18 11.26
C TYR A 341 -15.09 -7.31 12.69
N GLY A 342 -15.83 -6.89 13.71
CA GLY A 342 -15.48 -7.11 15.11
C GLY A 342 -15.52 -8.60 15.52
N ARG A 343 -16.47 -9.38 14.96
CA ARG A 343 -16.59 -10.83 15.11
C ARG A 343 -17.34 -11.39 13.88
N ILE A 344 -16.59 -12.10 13.02
CA ILE A 344 -17.06 -12.53 11.69
C ILE A 344 -18.24 -13.50 11.73
N ASP A 345 -18.32 -14.33 12.77
CA ASP A 345 -19.37 -15.33 13.01
C ASP A 345 -20.60 -14.78 13.77
N ALA A 346 -20.68 -13.47 14.00
CA ALA A 346 -21.79 -12.85 14.69
C ALA A 346 -23.10 -12.91 13.90
N THR A 347 -24.22 -13.13 14.63
CA THR A 347 -25.56 -13.08 14.03
C THR A 347 -25.98 -11.64 13.74
N ASP A 348 -27.01 -11.47 12.90
CA ASP A 348 -27.56 -10.14 12.60
C ASP A 348 -28.17 -9.47 13.84
N GLU A 349 -28.73 -10.24 14.76
CA GLU A 349 -29.28 -9.75 16.05
C GLU A 349 -28.16 -9.20 16.94
N GLU A 350 -27.02 -9.89 17.03
CA GLU A 350 -25.85 -9.42 17.79
C GLU A 350 -25.25 -8.12 17.18
N ILE A 351 -25.26 -8.00 15.87
CA ILE A 351 -24.82 -6.78 15.17
C ILE A 351 -25.75 -5.62 15.53
N VAL A 352 -27.05 -5.82 15.50
CA VAL A 352 -28.02 -4.80 15.88
C VAL A 352 -27.84 -4.40 17.35
N GLN A 353 -27.68 -5.36 18.26
CA GLN A 353 -27.41 -5.08 19.68
C GLN A 353 -26.14 -4.24 19.87
N ALA A 354 -25.06 -4.58 19.17
CA ALA A 354 -23.84 -3.82 19.21
C ALA A 354 -24.01 -2.38 18.66
N ALA A 355 -24.81 -2.21 17.62
CA ALA A 355 -25.13 -0.89 17.06
C ALA A 355 -26.00 -0.06 18.02
N VAL A 356 -26.95 -0.67 18.71
CA VAL A 356 -27.76 -0.02 19.77
C VAL A 356 -26.84 0.42 20.92
N ALA A 357 -25.95 -0.46 21.39
CA ALA A 357 -25.01 -0.14 22.46
C ALA A 357 -24.06 1.00 22.10
N ALA A 358 -23.71 1.12 20.83
CA ALA A 358 -22.86 2.18 20.28
C ALA A 358 -23.63 3.45 19.86
N GLU A 359 -24.93 3.56 20.14
CA GLU A 359 -25.77 4.73 19.82
C GLU A 359 -25.80 5.09 18.32
N ILE A 360 -25.68 4.08 17.42
CA ILE A 360 -25.68 4.29 15.97
C ILE A 360 -26.92 3.69 15.28
N HIS A 361 -27.67 2.80 15.95
CA HIS A 361 -28.80 2.09 15.36
C HIS A 361 -29.83 3.02 14.72
N ASP A 362 -30.27 4.05 15.43
CA ASP A 362 -31.29 4.99 14.94
C ASP A 362 -30.82 5.79 13.73
N ASP A 363 -29.54 6.07 13.63
CA ASP A 363 -28.95 6.74 12.47
C ASP A 363 -28.92 5.78 11.27
N ILE A 364 -28.58 4.51 11.49
CA ILE A 364 -28.59 3.48 10.45
C ILE A 364 -30.01 3.28 9.90
N MET A 365 -31.01 3.20 10.77
CA MET A 365 -32.40 3.00 10.37
C MET A 365 -33.02 4.17 9.59
N LYS A 366 -32.43 5.35 9.66
CA LYS A 366 -32.82 6.51 8.85
C LYS A 366 -32.21 6.49 7.44
N MET A 367 -31.28 5.60 7.16
CA MET A 367 -30.67 5.46 5.84
C MET A 367 -31.56 4.64 4.92
N PRO A 368 -31.57 4.89 3.59
CA PRO A 368 -32.46 4.21 2.65
C PRO A 368 -32.39 2.68 2.72
N ASP A 369 -31.18 2.12 2.84
CA ASP A 369 -30.92 0.68 2.87
C ASP A 369 -30.59 0.17 4.29
N GLY A 370 -30.78 0.99 5.33
CA GLY A 370 -30.51 0.62 6.72
C GLY A 370 -29.12 0.02 6.90
N TYR A 371 -29.03 -1.17 7.48
CA TYR A 371 -27.78 -1.89 7.72
C TYR A 371 -27.05 -2.34 6.44
N ASP A 372 -27.75 -2.46 5.32
CA ASP A 372 -27.17 -2.85 4.02
C ASP A 372 -26.65 -1.64 3.23
N THR A 373 -26.76 -0.42 3.79
CA THR A 373 -26.19 0.78 3.21
C THR A 373 -24.70 0.61 2.98
N ILE A 374 -24.27 0.72 1.72
CA ILE A 374 -22.84 0.64 1.34
C ILE A 374 -22.15 1.94 1.72
N VAL A 375 -21.07 1.84 2.47
CA VAL A 375 -20.19 2.96 2.78
C VAL A 375 -18.96 2.87 1.90
N GLY A 376 -18.53 4.02 1.35
CA GLY A 376 -17.35 4.10 0.51
C GLY A 376 -16.04 3.91 1.29
N GLU A 377 -14.93 3.88 0.55
CA GLU A 377 -13.60 3.88 1.15
C GLU A 377 -13.49 5.02 2.18
N ARG A 378 -13.03 4.69 3.39
CA ARG A 378 -13.00 5.60 4.56
C ARG A 378 -14.37 6.13 5.02
N GLY A 379 -15.47 5.47 4.62
CA GLY A 379 -16.82 5.87 5.03
C GLY A 379 -17.19 7.30 4.63
N ILE A 380 -16.92 7.71 3.39
CA ILE A 380 -17.14 9.08 2.87
C ILE A 380 -18.61 9.53 3.05
N THR A 381 -19.57 8.61 3.00
CA THR A 381 -20.99 8.89 3.15
C THR A 381 -21.45 9.09 4.60
N LEU A 382 -20.61 8.73 5.59
CA LEU A 382 -20.92 8.89 7.01
C LEU A 382 -20.24 10.13 7.59
N SER A 383 -20.89 10.80 8.55
CA SER A 383 -20.28 11.85 9.35
C SER A 383 -19.15 11.28 10.22
N GLY A 384 -18.22 12.11 10.71
CA GLY A 384 -17.15 11.70 11.61
C GLY A 384 -17.66 10.95 12.84
N GLY A 385 -18.72 11.48 13.49
CA GLY A 385 -19.32 10.85 14.64
C GLY A 385 -20.05 9.53 14.33
N GLN A 386 -20.64 9.38 13.16
CA GLN A 386 -21.22 8.11 12.71
C GLN A 386 -20.14 7.06 12.47
N LYS A 387 -19.03 7.42 11.81
CA LYS A 387 -17.89 6.53 11.61
C LYS A 387 -17.34 6.03 12.94
N GLN A 388 -17.16 6.95 13.90
CA GLN A 388 -16.65 6.60 15.23
C GLN A 388 -17.58 5.66 15.97
N ARG A 389 -18.91 5.89 15.93
CA ARG A 389 -19.88 4.98 16.55
C ARG A 389 -19.95 3.61 15.87
N VAL A 390 -19.76 3.52 14.55
CA VAL A 390 -19.59 2.22 13.85
C VAL A 390 -18.32 1.50 14.34
N SER A 391 -17.22 2.21 14.56
CA SER A 391 -16.01 1.63 15.15
C SER A 391 -16.25 1.14 16.59
N ILE A 392 -16.98 1.90 17.39
CA ILE A 392 -17.37 1.49 18.75
C ILE A 392 -18.26 0.25 18.71
N ALA A 393 -19.20 0.14 17.76
CA ALA A 393 -20.02 -1.04 17.57
C ALA A 393 -19.21 -2.31 17.26
N ARG A 394 -18.13 -2.18 16.46
CA ARG A 394 -17.17 -3.29 16.24
C ARG A 394 -16.58 -3.81 17.56
N ILE A 395 -16.24 -2.90 18.48
CA ILE A 395 -15.63 -3.27 19.75
C ILE A 395 -16.67 -3.86 20.72
N PHE A 396 -17.91 -3.36 20.74
CA PHE A 396 -19.00 -4.00 21.49
C PHE A 396 -19.21 -5.44 21.02
N LEU A 397 -19.21 -5.67 19.71
CA LEU A 397 -19.39 -7.00 19.13
C LEU A 397 -18.21 -7.93 19.45
N LYS A 398 -16.96 -7.41 19.42
CA LYS A 398 -15.75 -8.13 19.79
C LYS A 398 -15.69 -8.47 21.27
N ASN A 399 -16.20 -7.60 22.14
CA ASN A 399 -16.29 -7.73 23.59
C ASN A 399 -14.96 -8.09 24.31
N PRO A 400 -13.88 -7.36 24.12
CA PRO A 400 -12.59 -7.66 24.72
C PRO A 400 -12.49 -7.18 26.18
N PRO A 401 -11.67 -7.83 27.04
CA PRO A 401 -11.43 -7.40 28.44
C PRO A 401 -10.56 -6.16 28.56
N ILE A 402 -9.75 -5.84 27.55
CA ILE A 402 -8.83 -4.70 27.53
C ILE A 402 -9.24 -3.75 26.41
N LEU A 403 -9.27 -2.45 26.71
CA LEU A 403 -9.61 -1.39 25.74
C LEU A 403 -8.50 -0.37 25.62
N ILE A 404 -8.27 0.08 24.40
CA ILE A 404 -7.46 1.25 24.06
C ILE A 404 -8.37 2.23 23.33
N LEU A 405 -8.57 3.41 23.89
CA LEU A 405 -9.41 4.45 23.33
C LEU A 405 -8.56 5.66 22.96
N ASP A 406 -8.43 5.93 21.66
CA ASP A 406 -7.78 7.15 21.17
C ASP A 406 -8.87 8.19 20.87
N GLU A 407 -9.06 9.12 21.82
CA GLU A 407 -10.17 10.06 21.82
C GLU A 407 -9.85 11.29 20.98
N ALA A 408 -10.33 11.33 19.74
CA ALA A 408 -10.34 12.55 18.95
C ALA A 408 -11.76 12.92 18.54
N THR A 409 -12.39 13.72 19.36
CA THR A 409 -13.75 14.23 19.12
C THR A 409 -13.74 15.76 18.80
N SER A 410 -12.60 16.33 18.49
CA SER A 410 -12.35 17.77 18.36
C SER A 410 -13.15 18.48 17.25
N ALA A 411 -13.85 17.74 16.38
CA ALA A 411 -14.62 18.30 15.25
C ALA A 411 -16.10 17.91 15.27
N LEU A 412 -16.65 17.45 16.42
CA LEU A 412 -18.01 16.97 16.53
C LEU A 412 -18.92 17.99 17.25
N ASP A 413 -20.19 18.00 16.86
CA ASP A 413 -21.20 18.76 17.58
C ASP A 413 -21.45 18.17 18.98
N SER A 414 -21.90 19.00 19.94
CA SER A 414 -22.05 18.62 21.35
C SER A 414 -23.03 17.47 21.58
N ALA A 415 -24.05 17.30 20.72
CA ALA A 415 -25.02 16.20 20.86
C ALA A 415 -24.42 14.87 20.41
N THR A 416 -23.69 14.86 19.30
CA THR A 416 -22.93 13.69 18.82
C THR A 416 -21.85 13.29 19.80
N GLU A 417 -21.15 14.27 20.37
CA GLU A 417 -20.15 14.07 21.41
C GLU A 417 -20.72 13.38 22.64
N ALA A 418 -21.85 13.86 23.18
CA ALA A 418 -22.50 13.24 24.34
C ALA A 418 -22.84 11.77 24.10
N ARG A 419 -23.33 11.40 22.90
CA ARG A 419 -23.60 10.01 22.52
C ARG A 419 -22.35 9.14 22.49
N ILE A 420 -21.25 9.67 21.94
CA ILE A 420 -19.97 8.95 21.89
C ILE A 420 -19.42 8.74 23.28
N THR A 421 -19.43 9.76 24.15
CA THR A 421 -19.00 9.66 25.54
C THR A 421 -19.84 8.62 26.28
N GLN A 422 -21.17 8.63 26.13
CA GLN A 422 -22.03 7.63 26.72
C GLN A 422 -21.75 6.19 26.22
N ALA A 423 -21.42 6.06 24.92
CA ALA A 423 -21.03 4.77 24.36
C ALA A 423 -19.68 4.30 24.93
N PHE A 424 -18.72 5.21 25.12
CA PHE A 424 -17.42 4.91 25.75
C PHE A 424 -17.58 4.51 27.21
N ASP A 425 -18.37 5.24 28.02
CA ASP A 425 -18.63 4.91 29.42
C ASP A 425 -19.26 3.52 29.57
N ARG A 426 -20.20 3.18 28.69
CA ARG A 426 -20.79 1.81 28.66
C ARG A 426 -19.75 0.77 28.25
N LEU A 427 -18.90 1.10 27.26
CA LEU A 427 -17.88 0.18 26.74
C LEU A 427 -16.80 -0.10 27.79
N SER A 428 -16.34 0.91 28.53
CA SER A 428 -15.28 0.81 29.52
C SER A 428 -15.71 0.07 30.79
N LYS A 429 -17.03 0.02 31.08
CA LYS A 429 -17.54 -0.55 32.34
C LYS A 429 -17.11 -2.01 32.51
N GLY A 430 -16.37 -2.28 33.60
CA GLY A 430 -15.86 -3.61 33.96
C GLY A 430 -14.70 -4.11 33.07
N ARG A 431 -14.07 -3.24 32.30
CA ARG A 431 -12.91 -3.56 31.46
C ARG A 431 -11.72 -2.67 31.84
N THR A 432 -10.53 -3.22 31.65
CA THR A 432 -9.31 -2.42 31.80
C THR A 432 -9.17 -1.49 30.60
N THR A 433 -9.12 -0.18 30.86
CA THR A 433 -9.17 0.82 29.77
C THR A 433 -7.97 1.75 29.83
N LEU A 434 -7.24 1.85 28.72
CA LEU A 434 -6.21 2.84 28.48
C LEU A 434 -6.77 3.88 27.52
N VAL A 435 -6.93 5.13 27.97
CA VAL A 435 -7.53 6.19 27.13
C VAL A 435 -6.53 7.32 26.90
N ILE A 436 -6.33 7.72 25.63
CA ILE A 436 -5.64 8.96 25.30
C ILE A 436 -6.66 10.08 25.40
N ALA A 437 -6.63 10.81 26.49
CA ALA A 437 -7.64 11.80 26.78
C ALA A 437 -7.22 13.19 26.32
N HIS A 438 -8.06 13.77 25.45
CA HIS A 438 -7.96 15.16 25.00
C HIS A 438 -9.05 16.07 25.61
N ARG A 439 -9.95 15.50 26.43
CA ARG A 439 -11.09 16.21 27.04
C ARG A 439 -11.09 16.09 28.54
N LEU A 440 -11.45 17.21 29.19
CA LEU A 440 -11.54 17.29 30.63
C LEU A 440 -12.54 16.31 31.25
N SER A 441 -13.68 16.04 30.59
CA SER A 441 -14.68 15.10 31.06
C SER A 441 -14.14 13.67 31.15
N THR A 442 -13.44 13.20 30.14
CA THR A 442 -12.82 11.87 30.12
C THR A 442 -11.68 11.76 31.13
N ILE A 443 -10.86 12.81 31.23
CA ILE A 443 -9.75 12.88 32.21
C ILE A 443 -10.30 12.82 33.63
N ARG A 444 -11.36 13.57 33.95
CA ARG A 444 -11.92 13.66 35.30
C ARG A 444 -12.55 12.35 35.76
N ASN A 445 -13.11 11.57 34.85
CA ASN A 445 -13.80 10.30 35.16
C ASN A 445 -12.84 9.10 35.19
N ALA A 446 -11.57 9.26 34.87
CA ALA A 446 -10.58 8.19 34.93
C ALA A 446 -10.23 7.88 36.41
N ASP A 447 -10.00 6.60 36.71
CA ASP A 447 -9.56 6.15 38.04
C ASP A 447 -8.15 6.66 38.36
N GLU A 448 -7.32 6.78 37.33
CA GLU A 448 -5.96 7.28 37.45
C GLU A 448 -5.56 8.02 36.17
N ILE A 449 -4.69 9.00 36.29
CA ILE A 449 -4.18 9.84 35.21
C ILE A 449 -2.66 9.76 35.21
N ALA A 450 -2.06 9.52 34.06
CA ALA A 450 -0.63 9.59 33.83
C ALA A 450 -0.30 10.74 32.86
N VAL A 451 0.54 11.66 33.28
CA VAL A 451 1.06 12.75 32.46
C VAL A 451 2.32 12.26 31.78
N VAL A 452 2.25 12.16 30.45
CA VAL A 452 3.35 11.68 29.61
C VAL A 452 4.00 12.85 28.89
N ASP A 453 5.29 13.01 29.09
CA ASP A 453 6.12 14.03 28.44
C ASP A 453 7.29 13.41 27.65
N GLU A 454 8.23 14.23 27.19
CA GLU A 454 9.41 13.80 26.41
C GLU A 454 10.38 12.92 27.23
N HIS A 455 10.27 12.92 28.56
CA HIS A 455 11.14 12.19 29.48
C HIS A 455 10.47 10.95 30.09
N GLY A 456 9.18 10.74 29.81
CA GLY A 456 8.44 9.59 30.32
C GLY A 456 7.16 9.96 31.04
N ILE A 457 6.88 9.32 32.20
CA ILE A 457 5.74 9.64 33.06
C ILE A 457 6.19 10.70 34.09
N ALA A 458 5.74 11.94 33.87
CA ALA A 458 6.09 13.06 34.76
C ALA A 458 5.29 13.04 36.06
N GLU A 459 3.99 12.73 35.98
CA GLU A 459 3.07 12.73 37.13
C GLU A 459 2.05 11.59 36.97
N MET A 460 1.62 11.03 38.11
CA MET A 460 0.58 9.99 38.15
C MET A 460 -0.26 10.13 39.41
N GLY A 461 -1.57 10.02 39.28
CA GLY A 461 -2.50 10.13 40.42
C GLY A 461 -3.95 10.38 39.92
N THR A 462 -4.84 10.60 40.87
CA THR A 462 -6.22 10.99 40.62
C THR A 462 -6.33 12.46 40.18
N HIS A 463 -7.45 12.84 39.61
CA HIS A 463 -7.72 14.23 39.20
C HIS A 463 -7.48 15.24 40.30
N ASP A 464 -8.02 14.97 41.51
CA ASP A 464 -7.93 15.88 42.64
C ASP A 464 -6.52 15.96 43.22
N GLU A 465 -5.79 14.84 43.30
CA GLU A 465 -4.40 14.77 43.75
C GLU A 465 -3.48 15.58 42.84
N LEU A 466 -3.61 15.39 41.52
CA LEU A 466 -2.75 16.09 40.57
C LEU A 466 -3.07 17.60 40.47
N LEU A 467 -4.32 18.01 40.65
CA LEU A 467 -4.66 19.43 40.77
C LEU A 467 -4.08 20.06 42.04
N ALA A 468 -4.12 19.34 43.15
CA ALA A 468 -3.55 19.80 44.43
C ALA A 468 -2.02 19.89 44.39
N ALA A 469 -1.36 18.96 43.69
CA ALA A 469 0.08 18.95 43.49
C ALA A 469 0.61 20.19 42.70
N GLY A 470 -0.22 20.79 41.86
CA GLY A 470 0.12 22.02 41.17
C GLY A 470 1.14 21.89 40.03
N GLY A 471 1.38 20.68 39.53
CA GLY A 471 2.40 20.36 38.54
C GLY A 471 1.97 20.56 37.07
N GLU A 472 2.49 19.72 36.17
CA GLU A 472 2.23 19.80 34.72
C GLU A 472 0.76 19.49 34.40
N TYR A 473 0.13 18.57 35.13
CA TYR A 473 -1.30 18.31 34.99
C TYR A 473 -2.15 19.55 35.18
N LYS A 474 -1.89 20.33 36.26
CA LYS A 474 -2.65 21.56 36.54
C LYS A 474 -2.49 22.57 35.41
N LYS A 475 -1.28 22.73 34.87
CA LYS A 475 -1.03 23.65 33.75
C LYS A 475 -1.84 23.24 32.51
N LEU A 476 -1.85 21.93 32.17
CA LEU A 476 -2.65 21.41 31.07
C LEU A 476 -4.15 21.62 31.30
N HIS A 477 -4.63 21.34 32.50
CA HIS A 477 -6.02 21.53 32.90
C HIS A 477 -6.46 23.02 32.80
N GLU A 478 -5.64 23.95 33.32
CA GLU A 478 -5.92 25.38 33.24
C GLU A 478 -5.90 25.90 31.80
N ALA A 479 -4.98 25.41 30.97
CA ALA A 479 -4.91 25.77 29.56
C ALA A 479 -6.17 25.33 28.81
N GLN A 480 -6.67 24.13 29.06
CA GLN A 480 -7.91 23.63 28.45
C GLN A 480 -9.14 24.39 28.95
N ASN A 481 -9.23 24.71 30.24
CA ASN A 481 -10.36 25.46 30.80
C ASN A 481 -10.46 26.89 30.26
N ARG A 482 -9.33 27.57 29.99
CA ARG A 482 -9.34 28.91 29.38
C ARG A 482 -9.98 28.92 27.98
N PHE A 483 -9.84 27.86 27.22
CA PHE A 483 -10.51 27.72 25.91
C PHE A 483 -12.02 27.55 26.04
N TYR A 484 -12.52 26.92 27.11
CA TYR A 484 -13.96 26.71 27.32
C TYR A 484 -14.68 27.92 27.93
N VAL A 485 -13.99 28.82 28.61
CA VAL A 485 -14.56 30.02 29.24
C VAL A 485 -14.56 31.23 28.29
N SER A 486 -13.78 31.15 27.20
CA SER A 486 -13.66 32.27 26.19
C SER A 486 -14.55 32.05 24.95
N VAL A 487 -15.45 31.08 24.94
CA VAL A 487 -16.49 30.85 23.93
C VAL A 487 -17.88 30.94 24.60
#